data_f3e413ca08c5df8128c9cf3a70a76b71
#
_entry.id   f3e413ca08c5df8128c9cf3a70a76b71
#
_cell.length_a   1.000
_cell.length_b   1.000
_cell.length_c   1.000
_cell.angle_alpha   90.00
_cell.angle_beta   90.00
_cell.angle_gamma   90.00
#
_symmetry.space_group_name_H-M   'P 1'
#
loop_
_entity.id
_entity.type
_entity.pdbx_description
1 polymer ?
#
loop_
_entity_poly.entity_id
_entity_poly.type
_entity_poly.pdbx_seq_one_letter_code
_entity_poly.pdbx_strand_id
1 'polypeptide(L)'
;MLKSKIGLFTLATLFVLMIFITGCTTSESTGTSSEQNQEVTEVKSTENENKEEETPAQEEVRIIEHAMGKTEIKGTPERVITLYQGATDAAIALGVKPIGVVESWVEKPIYEYLRDDLENVQLLGLETQPNLEEIHKLKPDLIIVSKIRHEEIYDQLSHIAPTVMNEVLYDWKETVDLMGKALNIEEKSSQLLLDWDKRVVDFKEQMGDSLPIEVTITNFRADHARIFYMGYAGKILQELGFTRPEGHDKDIWGIQLTSKESIPDMNAAMIFNFNSGTDTEAIQKTYEEWTNHPLWANLDAVKNDQVIQVNEVIWNSAGGYITANMMLDDLYEIFELEK
;
A
#
# COMPACT_ATOMS: atom_id res chain seq x y z
N MET A 1 34.40 41.38 5.65
CA MET A 1 34.38 41.83 7.04
C MET A 1 33.07 41.31 7.64
N LEU A 2 32.92 40.41 8.57
CA LEU A 2 33.58 40.11 9.82
C LEU A 2 33.28 38.65 10.23
N LYS A 3 34.29 37.82 10.42
CA LYS A 3 34.64 36.86 11.48
C LYS A 3 33.47 36.16 12.24
N SER A 4 33.32 34.83 12.11
CA SER A 4 33.96 33.79 12.93
C SER A 4 33.57 33.82 14.42
N LYS A 5 32.91 32.74 14.92
CA LYS A 5 33.29 32.14 16.21
C LYS A 5 32.88 30.65 16.23
N ILE A 6 33.92 29.83 16.26
CA ILE A 6 33.99 28.44 16.65
C ILE A 6 33.81 28.40 18.16
N GLY A 7 32.99 27.49 18.68
CA GLY A 7 32.90 27.14 20.10
C GLY A 7 32.98 25.62 20.26
N LEU A 8 34.21 25.15 20.48
CA LEU A 8 34.60 23.80 20.88
C LEU A 8 34.31 23.65 22.38
N PHE A 9 33.58 22.63 22.80
CA PHE A 9 33.61 22.17 24.20
C PHE A 9 33.80 20.66 24.26
N THR A 10 34.88 20.32 24.86
CA THR A 10 35.45 18.99 25.13
C THR A 10 34.93 18.42 26.46
N LEU A 11 34.68 17.11 26.44
CA LEU A 11 35.14 16.08 27.38
C LEU A 11 34.77 16.20 28.88
N ALA A 12 34.04 15.24 29.41
CA ALA A 12 34.33 14.59 30.68
C ALA A 12 33.65 13.20 30.79
N THR A 13 34.49 12.20 30.69
CA THR A 13 34.30 10.81 31.11
C THR A 13 34.13 10.72 32.61
N LEU A 14 33.17 9.90 33.10
CA LEU A 14 33.31 9.29 34.42
C LEU A 14 32.78 7.84 34.39
N PHE A 15 33.78 6.94 34.53
CA PHE A 15 33.67 5.51 34.76
C PHE A 15 33.37 5.30 36.26
N VAL A 16 32.31 4.56 36.59
CA VAL A 16 32.23 3.91 37.93
C VAL A 16 31.79 2.47 37.71
N LEU A 17 32.80 1.63 37.93
CA LEU A 17 32.73 0.17 38.05
C LEU A 17 32.41 -0.17 39.52
N MET A 18 31.40 -0.97 39.80
CA MET A 18 31.31 -1.72 41.04
C MET A 18 30.80 -3.13 40.81
N ILE A 19 31.62 -4.04 41.29
CA ILE A 19 31.60 -5.50 41.22
C ILE A 19 31.14 -6.05 42.58
N PHE A 20 30.65 -7.31 42.56
CA PHE A 20 30.44 -8.29 43.65
C PHE A 20 29.05 -8.22 44.35
N ILE A 21 28.39 -9.32 44.70
CA ILE A 21 28.86 -10.59 45.30
C ILE A 21 27.84 -11.71 45.00
N THR A 22 28.37 -12.90 44.75
CA THR A 22 27.79 -14.24 44.75
C THR A 22 27.16 -14.64 46.10
N GLY A 23 26.14 -15.52 46.07
CA GLY A 23 25.66 -16.26 47.24
C GLY A 23 24.90 -17.51 46.82
N CYS A 24 25.60 -18.62 46.65
CA CYS A 24 25.05 -19.98 46.65
C CYS A 24 24.69 -20.39 48.09
N THR A 25 23.57 -21.07 48.28
CA THR A 25 23.45 -22.04 49.39
C THR A 25 22.54 -23.19 48.96
N THR A 26 23.21 -24.34 48.83
CA THR A 26 22.65 -25.67 48.72
C THR A 26 22.29 -26.17 50.14
N SER A 27 21.21 -26.92 50.29
CA SER A 27 21.07 -27.88 51.38
C SER A 27 20.15 -29.03 50.98
N GLU A 28 20.72 -30.19 50.82
CA GLU A 28 20.09 -31.52 50.86
C GLU A 28 19.76 -31.91 52.33
N SER A 29 18.73 -32.70 52.51
CA SER A 29 18.72 -33.89 53.40
C SER A 29 17.36 -34.62 53.34
N THR A 30 17.35 -35.76 52.71
CA THR A 30 17.18 -37.15 53.25
C THR A 30 16.07 -37.35 54.29
N GLY A 31 15.00 -38.05 53.91
CA GLY A 31 14.91 -39.50 54.16
C GLY A 31 13.84 -39.89 55.19
N THR A 32 13.01 -40.78 54.86
CA THR A 32 12.70 -42.04 55.48
C THR A 32 11.20 -42.36 55.68
N SER A 33 10.86 -43.47 55.11
CA SER A 33 9.63 -44.26 55.12
C SER A 33 8.99 -44.56 56.47
N SER A 34 7.67 -44.83 56.47
CA SER A 34 7.03 -46.05 56.96
C SER A 34 5.51 -46.02 56.77
N GLU A 35 5.02 -46.94 56.07
CA GLU A 35 4.04 -48.02 56.17
C GLU A 35 2.73 -47.78 56.94
N GLN A 36 1.67 -48.17 56.23
CA GLN A 36 0.44 -48.91 56.56
C GLN A 36 -0.63 -48.30 57.46
N ASN A 37 -1.85 -48.08 56.93
CA ASN A 37 -2.95 -49.04 57.17
C ASN A 37 -4.15 -48.76 56.24
N GLN A 38 -4.75 -49.84 55.79
CA GLN A 38 -6.02 -49.88 55.06
C GLN A 38 -7.22 -49.65 55.98
N GLU A 39 -8.19 -48.88 55.49
CA GLU A 39 -9.57 -49.13 55.88
C GLU A 39 -10.51 -48.81 54.71
N VAL A 40 -11.22 -49.82 54.28
CA VAL A 40 -12.22 -49.78 53.20
C VAL A 40 -13.51 -49.28 53.76
N THR A 41 -14.09 -48.25 53.16
CA THR A 41 -15.52 -47.97 53.36
C THR A 41 -16.12 -47.49 52.03
N GLU A 42 -17.24 -48.11 51.72
CA GLU A 42 -18.06 -48.11 50.51
C GLU A 42 -18.53 -46.73 50.02
N VAL A 43 -18.39 -46.56 48.75
CA VAL A 43 -19.16 -45.91 47.69
C VAL A 43 -20.48 -45.26 48.08
N LYS A 44 -20.57 -43.97 47.73
CA LYS A 44 -21.79 -43.37 47.21
C LYS A 44 -21.45 -42.46 46.03
N SER A 45 -21.79 -42.96 44.86
CA SER A 45 -21.71 -42.23 43.59
C SER A 45 -22.60 -40.99 43.67
N THR A 46 -21.99 -39.82 43.53
CA THR A 46 -22.67 -38.58 43.18
C THR A 46 -22.06 -38.13 41.85
N GLU A 47 -22.85 -38.22 40.80
CA GLU A 47 -22.56 -37.62 39.52
C GLU A 47 -22.34 -36.10 39.76
N ASN A 48 -21.09 -35.66 39.67
CA ASN A 48 -20.77 -34.26 39.49
C ASN A 48 -20.71 -34.04 37.98
N GLU A 49 -21.75 -33.43 37.44
CA GLU A 49 -21.67 -32.75 36.13
C GLU A 49 -20.56 -31.72 36.21
N ASN A 50 -19.42 -32.07 35.67
CA ASN A 50 -18.32 -31.15 35.42
C ASN A 50 -18.77 -30.28 34.25
N LYS A 51 -19.39 -29.12 34.56
CA LYS A 51 -19.60 -28.05 33.64
C LYS A 51 -18.20 -27.47 33.39
N GLU A 52 -17.57 -27.89 32.31
CA GLU A 52 -16.41 -27.19 31.77
C GLU A 52 -16.87 -25.75 31.51
N GLU A 53 -16.46 -24.84 32.37
CA GLU A 53 -16.46 -23.42 32.07
C GLU A 53 -15.49 -23.26 30.90
N GLU A 54 -16.05 -23.08 29.68
CA GLU A 54 -15.30 -22.59 28.53
C GLU A 54 -14.65 -21.26 28.95
N THR A 55 -13.37 -21.30 29.25
CA THR A 55 -12.56 -20.10 29.40
C THR A 55 -12.66 -19.37 28.06
N PRO A 56 -13.10 -18.11 27.99
CA PRO A 56 -13.14 -17.37 26.75
C PRO A 56 -11.72 -17.43 26.14
N ALA A 57 -11.61 -17.90 24.90
CA ALA A 57 -10.35 -17.86 24.18
C ALA A 57 -9.87 -16.40 24.23
N GLN A 58 -8.70 -16.17 24.81
CA GLN A 58 -8.09 -14.85 24.79
C GLN A 58 -7.88 -14.49 23.33
N GLU A 59 -8.58 -13.46 22.85
CA GLU A 59 -8.35 -12.93 21.50
C GLU A 59 -6.87 -12.59 21.39
N GLU A 60 -6.22 -13.17 20.38
CA GLU A 60 -4.81 -12.90 20.09
C GLU A 60 -4.64 -11.40 19.79
N VAL A 61 -3.74 -10.75 20.49
CA VAL A 61 -3.41 -9.34 20.27
C VAL A 61 -2.17 -9.28 19.39
N ARG A 62 -2.29 -8.67 18.23
CA ARG A 62 -1.18 -8.45 17.28
C ARG A 62 -0.77 -6.99 17.28
N ILE A 63 0.52 -6.75 17.15
CA ILE A 63 1.10 -5.40 17.05
C ILE A 63 1.55 -5.19 15.61
N ILE A 64 0.90 -4.26 14.92
CA ILE A 64 1.21 -3.92 13.53
C ILE A 64 2.04 -2.64 13.50
N GLU A 65 3.25 -2.75 12.95
CA GLU A 65 4.12 -1.59 12.67
C GLU A 65 3.69 -0.93 11.35
N HIS A 66 3.60 0.40 11.36
CA HIS A 66 3.15 1.20 10.22
C HIS A 66 3.71 2.63 10.27
N ALA A 67 3.44 3.46 9.28
CA ALA A 67 4.02 4.80 9.10
C ALA A 67 3.88 5.77 10.30
N MET A 68 2.89 5.55 11.19
CA MET A 68 2.67 6.37 12.39
C MET A 68 3.05 5.64 13.69
N GLY A 69 3.79 4.53 13.61
CA GLY A 69 4.25 3.77 14.77
C GLY A 69 3.67 2.37 14.84
N LYS A 70 2.95 2.05 15.91
CA LYS A 70 2.42 0.71 16.18
C LYS A 70 0.96 0.78 16.60
N THR A 71 0.15 -0.12 16.03
CA THR A 71 -1.26 -0.28 16.42
C THR A 71 -1.51 -1.70 16.91
N GLU A 72 -2.19 -1.82 18.05
CA GLU A 72 -2.66 -3.10 18.58
C GLU A 72 -3.98 -3.46 17.91
N ILE A 73 -4.05 -4.68 17.34
CA ILE A 73 -5.26 -5.24 16.72
C ILE A 73 -5.61 -6.53 17.46
N LYS A 74 -6.85 -6.65 17.92
CA LYS A 74 -7.37 -7.83 18.60
C LYS A 74 -8.12 -8.72 17.63
N GLY A 75 -7.79 -10.00 17.63
CA GLY A 75 -8.44 -10.98 16.75
C GLY A 75 -8.27 -10.66 15.26
N THR A 76 -9.22 -11.05 14.44
CA THR A 76 -9.28 -10.78 13.00
C THR A 76 -10.35 -9.71 12.73
N PRO A 77 -9.98 -8.56 12.15
CA PRO A 77 -10.95 -7.50 11.81
C PRO A 77 -11.98 -7.98 10.79
N GLU A 78 -13.26 -7.64 11.06
CA GLU A 78 -14.38 -7.96 10.16
C GLU A 78 -15.05 -6.70 9.58
N ARG A 79 -14.86 -5.54 10.24
CA ARG A 79 -15.51 -4.27 9.91
C ARG A 79 -14.47 -3.25 9.42
N VAL A 80 -13.94 -3.51 8.24
CA VAL A 80 -12.81 -2.76 7.68
C VAL A 80 -13.27 -1.54 6.91
N ILE A 81 -12.61 -0.40 7.11
CA ILE A 81 -12.75 0.81 6.31
C ILE A 81 -11.44 1.09 5.59
N THR A 82 -11.54 1.44 4.31
CA THR A 82 -10.39 1.88 3.49
C THR A 82 -10.59 3.32 3.03
N LEU A 83 -9.61 4.19 3.31
CA LEU A 83 -9.72 5.62 3.02
C LEU A 83 -8.85 6.08 1.84
N TYR A 84 -8.29 5.17 1.04
CA TYR A 84 -7.64 5.48 -0.24
C TYR A 84 -7.81 4.33 -1.23
N GLN A 85 -7.68 4.66 -2.52
CA GLN A 85 -8.08 3.75 -3.60
C GLN A 85 -7.27 2.46 -3.62
N GLY A 86 -5.94 2.53 -3.46
CA GLY A 86 -5.07 1.35 -3.44
C GLY A 86 -5.39 0.37 -2.30
N ALA A 87 -5.86 0.88 -1.13
CA ALA A 87 -6.31 0.00 -0.04
C ALA A 87 -7.67 -0.64 -0.34
N THR A 88 -8.56 0.06 -1.03
CA THR A 88 -9.85 -0.51 -1.46
C THR A 88 -9.63 -1.65 -2.46
N ASP A 89 -8.77 -1.43 -3.45
CA ASP A 89 -8.35 -2.44 -4.42
C ASP A 89 -7.70 -3.66 -3.74
N ALA A 90 -6.73 -3.41 -2.84
CA ALA A 90 -6.05 -4.47 -2.09
C ALA A 90 -7.00 -5.26 -1.17
N ALA A 91 -7.99 -4.60 -0.55
CA ALA A 91 -9.00 -5.28 0.27
C ALA A 91 -9.77 -6.31 -0.57
N ILE A 92 -10.25 -5.91 -1.75
CA ILE A 92 -10.98 -6.79 -2.66
C ILE A 92 -10.07 -7.93 -3.16
N ALA A 93 -8.82 -7.65 -3.55
CA ALA A 93 -7.86 -8.69 -3.93
C ALA A 93 -7.63 -9.70 -2.81
N LEU A 94 -7.57 -9.24 -1.57
CA LEU A 94 -7.47 -10.06 -0.36
C LEU A 94 -8.80 -10.75 0.01
N GLY A 95 -9.88 -10.53 -0.75
CA GLY A 95 -11.21 -11.11 -0.51
C GLY A 95 -11.91 -10.54 0.72
N VAL A 96 -11.55 -9.34 1.12
CA VAL A 96 -12.19 -8.60 2.21
C VAL A 96 -13.02 -7.49 1.61
N LYS A 97 -14.34 -7.52 1.83
CA LYS A 97 -15.23 -6.44 1.42
C LYS A 97 -15.27 -5.36 2.51
N PRO A 98 -14.76 -4.14 2.24
CA PRO A 98 -14.86 -3.04 3.19
C PRO A 98 -16.32 -2.67 3.48
N ILE A 99 -16.63 -2.25 4.70
CA ILE A 99 -17.94 -1.72 5.06
C ILE A 99 -18.12 -0.25 4.67
N GLY A 100 -17.02 0.44 4.40
CA GLY A 100 -16.98 1.83 3.97
C GLY A 100 -15.72 2.15 3.17
N VAL A 101 -15.88 2.93 2.11
CA VAL A 101 -14.80 3.34 1.19
C VAL A 101 -14.94 4.81 0.83
N VAL A 102 -13.87 5.44 0.37
CA VAL A 102 -13.91 6.78 -0.23
C VAL A 102 -14.36 6.73 -1.70
N GLU A 103 -14.90 7.84 -2.20
CA GLU A 103 -15.27 7.96 -3.61
C GLU A 103 -14.05 7.91 -4.53
N SER A 104 -14.20 7.28 -5.69
CA SER A 104 -13.19 7.27 -6.74
C SER A 104 -12.92 8.67 -7.31
N TRP A 105 -11.73 8.89 -7.88
CA TRP A 105 -11.36 10.19 -8.48
C TRP A 105 -12.09 10.46 -9.79
N VAL A 106 -12.27 9.40 -10.59
CA VAL A 106 -13.04 9.36 -11.84
C VAL A 106 -13.96 8.15 -11.78
N GLU A 107 -14.86 7.97 -12.76
CA GLU A 107 -15.82 6.86 -12.78
C GLU A 107 -16.71 6.79 -11.52
N LYS A 108 -17.05 7.94 -10.96
CA LYS A 108 -17.78 8.05 -9.69
C LYS A 108 -19.07 7.24 -9.64
N PRO A 109 -19.47 6.77 -8.44
CA PRO A 109 -18.77 6.97 -7.16
C PRO A 109 -17.68 5.94 -6.88
N ILE A 110 -17.63 4.84 -7.63
CA ILE A 110 -16.70 3.71 -7.49
C ILE A 110 -16.19 3.35 -8.88
N TYR A 111 -14.88 3.04 -8.98
CA TYR A 111 -14.27 2.56 -10.22
C TYR A 111 -15.03 1.37 -10.80
N GLU A 112 -15.19 1.32 -12.12
CA GLU A 112 -16.01 0.32 -12.81
C GLU A 112 -15.64 -1.11 -12.45
N TYR A 113 -14.35 -1.41 -12.37
CA TYR A 113 -13.85 -2.75 -12.07
C TYR A 113 -14.14 -3.24 -10.63
N LEU A 114 -14.54 -2.35 -9.71
CA LEU A 114 -14.86 -2.68 -8.31
C LEU A 114 -16.36 -2.62 -7.99
N ARG A 115 -17.22 -2.23 -8.92
CA ARG A 115 -18.64 -1.97 -8.64
C ARG A 115 -19.40 -3.18 -8.12
N ASP A 116 -19.15 -4.34 -8.71
CA ASP A 116 -19.84 -5.58 -8.32
C ASP A 116 -19.41 -6.03 -6.91
N ASP A 117 -18.11 -5.94 -6.59
CA ASP A 117 -17.59 -6.32 -5.27
C ASP A 117 -18.02 -5.34 -4.17
N LEU A 118 -18.20 -4.07 -4.52
CA LEU A 118 -18.55 -2.99 -3.59
C LEU A 118 -20.04 -2.60 -3.63
N GLU A 119 -20.89 -3.48 -4.15
CA GLU A 119 -22.34 -3.24 -4.11
C GLU A 119 -22.83 -2.98 -2.67
N ASN A 120 -23.58 -1.88 -2.47
CA ASN A 120 -24.12 -1.42 -1.17
C ASN A 120 -23.04 -1.01 -0.12
N VAL A 121 -21.79 -0.75 -0.50
CA VAL A 121 -20.79 -0.20 0.41
C VAL A 121 -21.15 1.25 0.81
N GLN A 122 -20.84 1.64 2.05
CA GLN A 122 -21.01 3.02 2.48
C GLN A 122 -19.94 3.94 1.90
N LEU A 123 -20.35 5.00 1.23
CA LEU A 123 -19.43 6.04 0.76
C LEU A 123 -19.10 7.01 1.90
N LEU A 124 -17.80 7.29 2.06
CA LEU A 124 -17.25 8.07 3.18
C LEU A 124 -16.69 9.43 2.75
N GLY A 125 -17.10 9.93 1.58
CA GLY A 125 -16.63 11.19 1.02
C GLY A 125 -15.36 11.02 0.18
N LEU A 126 -14.59 12.09 0.05
CA LEU A 126 -13.40 12.11 -0.80
C LEU A 126 -12.17 11.53 -0.05
N GLU A 127 -11.24 10.94 -0.78
CA GLU A 127 -9.96 10.45 -0.26
C GLU A 127 -9.19 11.56 0.50
N THR A 128 -9.24 12.80 0.00
CA THR A 128 -8.59 13.96 0.65
C THR A 128 -9.40 14.57 1.79
N GLN A 129 -10.67 14.21 1.93
CA GLN A 129 -11.57 14.77 2.93
C GLN A 129 -12.64 13.72 3.31
N PRO A 130 -12.24 12.65 4.03
CA PRO A 130 -13.19 11.63 4.48
C PRO A 130 -14.12 12.17 5.56
N ASN A 131 -15.34 11.65 5.61
CA ASN A 131 -16.36 12.03 6.58
C ASN A 131 -16.19 11.25 7.88
N LEU A 132 -15.53 11.85 8.89
CA LEU A 132 -15.24 11.23 10.18
C LEU A 132 -16.52 10.86 10.95
N GLU A 133 -17.61 11.59 10.80
CA GLU A 133 -18.88 11.30 11.45
C GLU A 133 -19.49 9.98 10.92
N GLU A 134 -19.50 9.80 9.60
CA GLU A 134 -19.97 8.56 8.99
C GLU A 134 -19.05 7.38 9.32
N ILE A 135 -17.72 7.57 9.35
CA ILE A 135 -16.76 6.57 9.80
C ILE A 135 -17.10 6.11 11.24
N HIS A 136 -17.31 7.05 12.15
CA HIS A 136 -17.66 6.75 13.55
C HIS A 136 -18.99 5.99 13.66
N LYS A 137 -20.01 6.35 12.87
CA LYS A 137 -21.32 5.68 12.87
C LYS A 137 -21.22 4.21 12.41
N LEU A 138 -20.30 3.91 11.52
CA LEU A 138 -20.08 2.54 11.03
C LEU A 138 -19.45 1.63 12.07
N LYS A 139 -18.86 2.14 13.15
CA LYS A 139 -18.18 1.38 14.22
C LYS A 139 -17.22 0.34 13.61
N PRO A 140 -16.20 0.77 12.86
CA PRO A 140 -15.20 -0.13 12.32
C PRO A 140 -14.36 -0.76 13.43
N ASP A 141 -13.73 -1.88 13.13
CA ASP A 141 -12.70 -2.50 13.95
C ASP A 141 -11.30 -2.36 13.38
N LEU A 142 -11.20 -1.86 12.12
CA LEU A 142 -9.94 -1.48 11.48
C LEU A 142 -10.16 -0.38 10.44
N ILE A 143 -9.26 0.62 10.44
CA ILE A 143 -9.21 1.67 9.42
C ILE A 143 -7.85 1.64 8.73
N ILE A 144 -7.86 1.57 7.38
CA ILE A 144 -6.66 1.57 6.53
C ILE A 144 -6.52 2.94 5.87
N VAL A 145 -5.38 3.59 6.06
CA VAL A 145 -5.13 4.96 5.61
C VAL A 145 -3.73 5.11 4.97
N SER A 146 -3.48 6.25 4.33
CA SER A 146 -2.16 6.61 3.81
C SER A 146 -1.66 7.92 4.40
N LYS A 147 -0.34 8.03 4.62
CA LYS A 147 0.29 9.17 5.26
C LYS A 147 0.09 10.46 4.49
N ILE A 148 0.33 10.43 3.17
CA ILE A 148 0.20 11.61 2.30
C ILE A 148 -1.20 12.24 2.30
N ARG A 149 -2.24 11.48 2.71
CA ARG A 149 -3.64 11.93 2.74
C ARG A 149 -4.15 12.21 4.15
N HIS A 150 -3.71 11.42 5.13
CA HIS A 150 -4.44 11.31 6.38
C HIS A 150 -3.57 11.55 7.63
N GLU A 151 -2.29 11.94 7.48
CA GLU A 151 -1.39 12.21 8.62
C GLU A 151 -2.01 13.20 9.62
N GLU A 152 -2.60 14.30 9.11
CA GLU A 152 -3.18 15.35 9.94
C GLU A 152 -4.43 14.90 10.76
N ILE A 153 -5.12 13.87 10.28
CA ILE A 153 -6.33 13.34 10.94
C ILE A 153 -6.12 11.97 11.59
N TYR A 154 -4.88 11.46 11.62
CA TYR A 154 -4.56 10.14 12.15
C TYR A 154 -5.03 9.94 13.59
N ASP A 155 -4.78 10.90 14.47
CA ASP A 155 -5.21 10.83 15.86
C ASP A 155 -6.74 10.74 15.99
N GLN A 156 -7.48 11.48 15.15
CA GLN A 156 -8.94 11.43 15.16
C GLN A 156 -9.46 10.06 14.69
N LEU A 157 -8.86 9.48 13.67
CA LEU A 157 -9.21 8.13 13.20
C LEU A 157 -8.87 7.06 14.23
N SER A 158 -7.71 7.15 14.87
CA SER A 158 -7.26 6.22 15.92
C SER A 158 -8.12 6.27 17.19
N HIS A 159 -8.83 7.37 17.43
CA HIS A 159 -9.85 7.44 18.51
C HIS A 159 -11.15 6.72 18.11
N ILE A 160 -11.41 6.50 16.83
CA ILE A 160 -12.60 5.78 16.37
C ILE A 160 -12.35 4.27 16.40
N ALA A 161 -11.21 3.81 15.84
CA ALA A 161 -10.84 2.40 15.77
C ALA A 161 -9.32 2.22 15.56
N PRO A 162 -8.76 1.02 15.79
CA PRO A 162 -7.43 0.67 15.35
C PRO A 162 -7.18 1.14 13.91
N THR A 163 -6.13 1.95 13.71
CA THR A 163 -5.82 2.56 12.41
C THR A 163 -4.40 2.21 12.02
N VAL A 164 -4.21 1.66 10.83
CA VAL A 164 -2.90 1.40 10.24
C VAL A 164 -2.69 2.29 9.02
N MET A 165 -1.47 2.83 8.89
CA MET A 165 -1.14 3.84 7.90
C MET A 165 0.00 3.39 6.99
N ASN A 166 -0.27 3.33 5.69
CA ASN A 166 0.76 3.11 4.69
C ASN A 166 1.62 4.38 4.50
N GLU A 167 2.94 4.24 4.36
CA GLU A 167 3.86 5.37 4.18
C GLU A 167 3.64 6.03 2.81
N VAL A 168 3.59 5.22 1.75
CA VAL A 168 3.57 5.69 0.36
C VAL A 168 2.30 5.24 -0.36
N LEU A 169 1.50 6.20 -0.82
CA LEU A 169 0.20 5.97 -1.47
C LEU A 169 0.27 5.05 -2.70
N TYR A 170 1.36 5.13 -3.46
CA TYR A 170 1.54 4.41 -4.73
C TYR A 170 2.43 3.16 -4.60
N ASP A 171 2.76 2.73 -3.38
CA ASP A 171 3.40 1.44 -3.13
C ASP A 171 2.35 0.38 -2.80
N TRP A 172 1.79 -0.21 -3.86
CA TRP A 172 0.73 -1.19 -3.72
C TRP A 172 1.19 -2.50 -3.08
N LYS A 173 2.48 -2.87 -3.23
CA LYS A 173 3.03 -4.07 -2.59
C LYS A 173 3.10 -3.91 -1.07
N GLU A 174 3.56 -2.74 -0.61
CA GLU A 174 3.53 -2.40 0.81
C GLU A 174 2.09 -2.38 1.35
N THR A 175 1.14 -1.85 0.56
CA THR A 175 -0.29 -1.85 0.92
C THR A 175 -0.81 -3.27 1.13
N VAL A 176 -0.55 -4.19 0.19
CA VAL A 176 -0.98 -5.60 0.28
C VAL A 176 -0.35 -6.30 1.48
N ASP A 177 0.95 -6.10 1.73
CA ASP A 177 1.67 -6.71 2.85
C ASP A 177 1.16 -6.17 4.21
N LEU A 178 1.03 -4.84 4.34
CA LEU A 178 0.50 -4.21 5.56
C LEU A 178 -0.92 -4.68 5.86
N MET A 179 -1.78 -4.74 4.84
CA MET A 179 -3.15 -5.21 5.00
C MET A 179 -3.22 -6.69 5.32
N GLY A 180 -2.37 -7.54 4.72
CA GLY A 180 -2.25 -8.95 5.09
C GLY A 180 -2.00 -9.13 6.58
N LYS A 181 -1.02 -8.39 7.12
CA LYS A 181 -0.68 -8.37 8.54
C LYS A 181 -1.82 -7.82 9.41
N ALA A 182 -2.41 -6.70 9.02
CA ALA A 182 -3.48 -6.06 9.79
C ALA A 182 -4.75 -6.91 9.84
N LEU A 183 -5.06 -7.63 8.76
CA LEU A 183 -6.25 -8.47 8.62
C LEU A 183 -6.05 -9.92 9.09
N ASN A 184 -4.83 -10.30 9.53
CA ASN A 184 -4.49 -11.67 9.93
C ASN A 184 -4.64 -12.70 8.79
N ILE A 185 -4.18 -12.32 7.60
CA ILE A 185 -4.24 -13.14 6.37
C ILE A 185 -2.94 -13.03 5.57
N GLU A 186 -1.79 -13.08 6.26
CA GLU A 186 -0.45 -12.93 5.69
C GLU A 186 -0.13 -13.98 4.61
N GLU A 187 -0.65 -15.19 4.76
CA GLU A 187 -0.48 -16.24 3.75
C GLU A 187 -1.09 -15.80 2.41
N LYS A 188 -2.27 -15.18 2.45
CA LYS A 188 -2.96 -14.72 1.25
C LYS A 188 -2.26 -13.54 0.60
N SER A 189 -1.84 -12.54 1.39
CA SER A 189 -1.07 -11.40 0.86
C SER A 189 0.25 -11.85 0.25
N SER A 190 0.96 -12.76 0.90
CA SER A 190 2.20 -13.34 0.38
C SER A 190 1.97 -14.10 -0.94
N GLN A 191 0.86 -14.84 -1.05
CA GLN A 191 0.52 -15.54 -2.29
C GLN A 191 0.25 -14.57 -3.45
N LEU A 192 -0.49 -13.47 -3.21
CA LEU A 192 -0.73 -12.45 -4.23
C LEU A 192 0.59 -11.83 -4.74
N LEU A 193 1.52 -11.52 -3.82
CA LEU A 193 2.82 -10.97 -4.19
C LEU A 193 3.67 -11.98 -4.98
N LEU A 194 3.66 -13.26 -4.59
CA LEU A 194 4.34 -14.32 -5.32
C LEU A 194 3.75 -14.55 -6.72
N ASP A 195 2.44 -14.43 -6.88
CA ASP A 195 1.79 -14.60 -8.18
C ASP A 195 2.11 -13.42 -9.10
N TRP A 196 2.19 -12.20 -8.57
CA TRP A 196 2.73 -11.07 -9.29
C TRP A 196 4.18 -11.29 -9.75
N ASP A 197 5.06 -11.73 -8.86
CA ASP A 197 6.48 -11.94 -9.18
C ASP A 197 6.65 -12.98 -10.30
N LYS A 198 5.82 -14.03 -10.33
CA LYS A 198 5.80 -15.01 -11.44
C LYS A 198 5.41 -14.35 -12.77
N ARG A 199 4.38 -13.48 -12.76
CA ARG A 199 3.97 -12.75 -13.96
C ARG A 199 5.04 -11.79 -14.46
N VAL A 200 5.78 -11.12 -13.55
CA VAL A 200 6.92 -10.27 -13.90
C VAL A 200 8.03 -11.09 -14.59
N VAL A 201 8.33 -12.28 -14.06
CA VAL A 201 9.34 -13.17 -14.67
C VAL A 201 8.89 -13.59 -16.06
N ASP A 202 7.65 -14.07 -16.20
CA ASP A 202 7.08 -14.51 -17.47
C ASP A 202 7.11 -13.38 -18.53
N PHE A 203 6.65 -12.18 -18.16
CA PHE A 203 6.69 -11.01 -19.03
C PHE A 203 8.11 -10.73 -19.54
N LYS A 204 9.10 -10.71 -18.64
CA LYS A 204 10.50 -10.46 -19.00
C LYS A 204 11.07 -11.56 -19.91
N GLU A 205 10.72 -12.82 -19.66
CA GLU A 205 11.16 -13.94 -20.48
C GLU A 205 10.60 -13.82 -21.91
N GLN A 206 9.31 -13.47 -22.06
CA GLN A 206 8.69 -13.27 -23.37
C GLN A 206 9.22 -12.03 -24.10
N MET A 207 9.49 -10.94 -23.40
CA MET A 207 10.10 -9.73 -23.98
C MET A 207 11.55 -9.95 -24.43
N GLY A 208 12.30 -10.80 -23.72
CA GLY A 208 13.68 -11.19 -24.07
C GLY A 208 14.59 -9.99 -24.39
N ASP A 209 15.22 -10.04 -25.56
CA ASP A 209 16.17 -9.00 -26.04
C ASP A 209 15.47 -7.67 -26.42
N SER A 210 14.14 -7.59 -26.40
CA SER A 210 13.40 -6.34 -26.62
C SER A 210 13.54 -5.36 -25.44
N LEU A 211 13.86 -5.84 -24.25
CA LEU A 211 14.18 -4.99 -23.09
C LEU A 211 15.68 -4.71 -23.01
N PRO A 212 16.09 -3.54 -22.45
CA PRO A 212 15.23 -2.47 -21.95
C PRO A 212 14.68 -1.54 -23.04
N ILE A 213 13.44 -1.07 -22.87
CA ILE A 213 12.86 0.01 -23.67
C ILE A 213 12.77 1.24 -22.79
N GLU A 214 13.25 2.40 -23.28
CA GLU A 214 13.11 3.67 -22.57
C GLU A 214 11.70 4.23 -22.77
N VAL A 215 10.98 4.53 -21.67
CA VAL A 215 9.59 4.95 -21.70
C VAL A 215 9.33 6.20 -20.87
N THR A 216 8.45 7.06 -21.36
CA THR A 216 7.89 8.20 -20.62
C THR A 216 6.40 7.99 -20.40
N ILE A 217 5.89 8.43 -19.25
CA ILE A 217 4.47 8.45 -18.93
C ILE A 217 4.01 9.89 -18.94
N THR A 218 3.09 10.22 -19.82
CA THR A 218 2.54 11.58 -19.95
C THR A 218 1.07 11.63 -19.56
N ASN A 219 0.64 12.79 -19.07
CA ASN A 219 -0.73 13.05 -18.71
C ASN A 219 -1.10 14.48 -19.06
N PHE A 220 -2.26 14.66 -19.68
CA PHE A 220 -2.79 15.99 -19.98
C PHE A 220 -3.98 16.32 -19.10
N ARG A 221 -3.99 17.56 -18.60
CA ARG A 221 -5.03 18.16 -17.77
C ARG A 221 -5.62 19.36 -18.51
N ALA A 222 -6.62 20.01 -17.93
CA ALA A 222 -7.32 21.14 -18.55
C ALA A 222 -6.39 22.34 -18.90
N ASP A 223 -5.27 22.51 -18.19
CA ASP A 223 -4.41 23.70 -18.26
C ASP A 223 -2.90 23.40 -18.31
N HIS A 224 -2.50 22.12 -18.22
CA HIS A 224 -1.08 21.72 -18.19
C HIS A 224 -0.88 20.27 -18.62
N ALA A 225 0.37 19.90 -18.89
CA ALA A 225 0.79 18.50 -19.02
C ALA A 225 1.60 18.06 -17.80
N ARG A 226 1.80 16.75 -17.67
CA ARG A 226 2.61 16.13 -16.62
C ARG A 226 3.49 15.04 -17.21
N ILE A 227 4.64 14.83 -16.59
CA ILE A 227 5.43 13.62 -16.75
C ILE A 227 5.40 12.90 -15.40
N PHE A 228 4.93 11.66 -15.39
CA PHE A 228 5.01 10.82 -14.21
C PHE A 228 6.37 10.12 -14.13
N TYR A 229 6.99 10.14 -12.95
CA TYR A 229 8.28 9.52 -12.67
C TYR A 229 8.10 8.13 -12.04
N MET A 230 8.62 7.95 -10.80
CA MET A 230 8.57 6.69 -10.08
C MET A 230 7.34 6.58 -9.16
N GLY A 231 6.19 7.10 -9.63
CA GLY A 231 4.89 6.82 -9.04
C GLY A 231 4.43 5.39 -9.35
N TYR A 232 3.15 5.10 -9.22
CA TYR A 232 2.58 3.77 -9.38
C TYR A 232 3.01 3.04 -10.68
N ALA A 233 2.65 3.57 -11.84
CA ALA A 233 3.02 2.95 -13.12
C ALA A 233 4.54 2.96 -13.38
N GLY A 234 5.24 3.99 -12.91
CA GLY A 234 6.69 4.08 -13.08
C GLY A 234 7.45 2.95 -12.37
N LYS A 235 7.05 2.60 -11.14
CA LYS A 235 7.62 1.49 -10.38
C LYS A 235 7.33 0.15 -11.05
N ILE A 236 6.09 -0.06 -11.52
CA ILE A 236 5.70 -1.27 -12.25
C ILE A 236 6.53 -1.44 -13.53
N LEU A 237 6.62 -0.40 -14.35
CA LEU A 237 7.42 -0.43 -15.58
C LEU A 237 8.90 -0.73 -15.31
N GLN A 238 9.48 -0.12 -14.27
CA GLN A 238 10.86 -0.41 -13.87
C GLN A 238 11.04 -1.88 -13.47
N GLU A 239 10.12 -2.41 -12.68
CA GLU A 239 10.13 -3.82 -12.27
C GLU A 239 10.03 -4.77 -13.47
N LEU A 240 9.26 -4.40 -14.48
CA LEU A 240 9.12 -5.15 -15.74
C LEU A 240 10.31 -5.01 -16.70
N GLY A 241 11.32 -4.21 -16.36
CA GLY A 241 12.56 -4.08 -17.14
C GLY A 241 12.60 -2.90 -18.09
N PHE A 242 11.60 -2.02 -18.08
CA PHE A 242 11.65 -0.76 -18.80
C PHE A 242 12.59 0.23 -18.11
N THR A 243 13.15 1.14 -18.88
CA THR A 243 13.99 2.24 -18.37
C THR A 243 13.28 3.58 -18.51
N ARG A 244 13.77 4.56 -17.78
CA ARG A 244 13.23 5.93 -17.78
C ARG A 244 14.29 6.88 -18.32
N PRO A 245 13.91 7.97 -19.02
CA PRO A 245 14.84 9.03 -19.39
C PRO A 245 15.59 9.57 -18.16
N GLU A 246 16.79 10.10 -18.37
CA GLU A 246 17.61 10.67 -17.32
C GLU A 246 16.82 11.70 -16.49
N GLY A 247 16.81 11.52 -15.17
CA GLY A 247 16.10 12.36 -14.22
C GLY A 247 14.61 12.04 -14.02
N HIS A 248 14.04 11.07 -14.77
CA HIS A 248 12.67 10.56 -14.55
C HIS A 248 12.62 9.35 -13.62
N ASP A 249 13.79 8.87 -13.15
CA ASP A 249 13.98 7.78 -12.20
C ASP A 249 13.92 8.21 -10.73
N LYS A 250 13.59 9.47 -10.47
CA LYS A 250 13.45 9.99 -9.10
C LYS A 250 12.21 9.41 -8.42
N ASP A 251 12.36 9.00 -7.16
CA ASP A 251 11.25 8.47 -6.33
C ASP A 251 10.30 9.60 -5.86
N ILE A 252 9.66 10.22 -6.83
CA ILE A 252 8.59 11.21 -6.69
C ILE A 252 7.51 10.91 -7.72
N TRP A 253 6.31 11.46 -7.52
CA TRP A 253 5.21 11.23 -8.47
C TRP A 253 5.53 11.70 -9.91
N GLY A 254 6.27 12.81 -10.08
CA GLY A 254 6.60 13.41 -11.38
C GLY A 254 6.71 14.93 -11.33
N ILE A 255 6.51 15.55 -12.49
CA ILE A 255 6.54 17.01 -12.66
C ILE A 255 5.33 17.51 -13.45
N GLN A 256 4.99 18.78 -13.22
CA GLN A 256 4.01 19.53 -14.00
C GLN A 256 4.71 20.43 -15.02
N LEU A 257 4.25 20.39 -16.26
CA LEU A 257 4.75 21.19 -17.37
C LEU A 257 3.68 22.22 -17.77
N THR A 258 4.03 23.50 -17.69
CA THR A 258 3.12 24.62 -18.03
C THR A 258 3.50 25.31 -19.34
N SER A 259 4.67 25.00 -19.89
CA SER A 259 5.16 25.54 -21.16
C SER A 259 5.39 24.45 -22.18
N LYS A 260 4.94 24.67 -23.41
CA LYS A 260 5.20 23.75 -24.54
C LYS A 260 6.68 23.67 -24.94
N GLU A 261 7.53 24.59 -24.50
CA GLU A 261 8.98 24.50 -24.62
C GLU A 261 9.57 23.29 -23.90
N SER A 262 8.85 22.75 -22.91
CA SER A 262 9.21 21.52 -22.17
C SER A 262 8.79 20.22 -22.88
N ILE A 263 8.17 20.28 -24.04
CA ILE A 263 7.83 19.06 -24.83
C ILE A 263 9.04 18.11 -25.00
N PRO A 264 10.27 18.61 -25.28
CA PRO A 264 11.43 17.72 -25.38
C PRO A 264 11.72 16.89 -24.14
N ASP A 265 11.29 17.32 -22.95
CA ASP A 265 11.45 16.54 -21.70
C ASP A 265 10.58 15.26 -21.70
N MET A 266 9.59 15.17 -22.59
CA MET A 266 8.76 13.96 -22.77
C MET A 266 9.43 12.91 -23.66
N ASN A 267 10.61 13.16 -24.26
CA ASN A 267 11.21 12.28 -25.24
C ASN A 267 11.61 10.92 -24.62
N ALA A 268 11.24 9.86 -25.31
CA ALA A 268 11.61 8.48 -25.04
C ALA A 268 11.38 7.64 -26.29
N ALA A 269 11.81 6.38 -26.30
CA ALA A 269 11.51 5.44 -27.38
C ALA A 269 9.99 5.17 -27.47
N MET A 270 9.28 5.17 -26.34
CA MET A 270 7.82 4.98 -26.26
C MET A 270 7.22 5.94 -25.22
N ILE A 271 5.99 6.41 -25.48
CA ILE A 271 5.21 7.24 -24.57
C ILE A 271 3.89 6.52 -24.24
N PHE A 272 3.66 6.25 -22.97
CA PHE A 272 2.34 5.89 -22.47
C PHE A 272 1.61 7.17 -22.03
N ASN A 273 0.45 7.42 -22.61
CA ASN A 273 -0.32 8.62 -22.36
C ASN A 273 -1.71 8.31 -21.82
N PHE A 274 -2.11 8.99 -20.78
CA PHE A 274 -3.49 9.03 -20.33
C PHE A 274 -3.91 10.48 -20.01
N ASN A 275 -5.16 10.80 -20.31
CA ASN A 275 -5.70 12.12 -20.03
C ASN A 275 -6.64 12.00 -18.83
N SER A 276 -6.57 12.92 -17.87
CA SER A 276 -7.37 12.79 -16.66
C SER A 276 -7.91 14.11 -16.15
N GLY A 277 -9.12 14.05 -15.62
CA GLY A 277 -9.85 15.15 -15.02
C GLY A 277 -11.33 15.14 -15.40
N THR A 278 -12.10 16.07 -14.84
CA THR A 278 -13.55 16.15 -15.04
C THR A 278 -13.96 17.02 -16.23
N ASP A 279 -13.10 17.96 -16.64
CA ASP A 279 -13.35 18.84 -17.80
C ASP A 279 -12.70 18.21 -19.04
N THR A 280 -13.39 17.27 -19.65
CA THR A 280 -12.91 16.52 -20.81
C THR A 280 -12.66 17.40 -22.03
N GLU A 281 -13.45 18.47 -22.23
CA GLU A 281 -13.29 19.40 -23.36
C GLU A 281 -11.99 20.23 -23.22
N ALA A 282 -11.75 20.79 -22.03
CA ALA A 282 -10.53 21.55 -21.78
C ALA A 282 -9.28 20.65 -21.82
N ILE A 283 -9.38 19.41 -21.35
CA ILE A 283 -8.29 18.43 -21.43
C ILE A 283 -7.98 18.10 -22.88
N GLN A 284 -8.99 17.78 -23.67
CA GLN A 284 -8.82 17.47 -25.09
C GLN A 284 -8.19 18.64 -25.86
N LYS A 285 -8.64 19.86 -25.58
CA LYS A 285 -8.05 21.07 -26.15
C LYS A 285 -6.57 21.21 -25.79
N THR A 286 -6.22 21.02 -24.52
CA THR A 286 -4.82 21.07 -24.08
C THR A 286 -3.98 20.00 -24.77
N TYR A 287 -4.49 18.77 -24.84
CA TYR A 287 -3.83 17.67 -25.54
C TYR A 287 -3.56 18.04 -27.01
N GLU A 288 -4.56 18.50 -27.74
CA GLU A 288 -4.43 18.91 -29.14
C GLU A 288 -3.44 20.07 -29.32
N GLU A 289 -3.48 21.08 -28.45
CA GLU A 289 -2.55 22.19 -28.48
C GLU A 289 -1.09 21.78 -28.29
N TRP A 290 -0.82 20.78 -27.43
CA TRP A 290 0.52 20.26 -27.17
C TRP A 290 0.98 19.33 -28.30
N THR A 291 0.12 18.43 -28.76
CA THR A 291 0.46 17.45 -29.80
C THR A 291 0.55 18.05 -31.21
N ASN A 292 -0.12 19.18 -31.46
CA ASN A 292 0.03 19.95 -32.71
C ASN A 292 1.24 20.91 -32.68
N HIS A 293 1.95 21.04 -31.55
CA HIS A 293 3.12 21.91 -31.48
C HIS A 293 4.30 21.30 -32.26
N PRO A 294 5.11 22.10 -32.99
CA PRO A 294 6.21 21.56 -33.81
C PRO A 294 7.23 20.71 -33.03
N LEU A 295 7.45 20.99 -31.75
CA LEU A 295 8.36 20.21 -30.91
C LEU A 295 7.85 18.78 -30.67
N TRP A 296 6.54 18.55 -30.66
CA TRP A 296 5.95 17.23 -30.48
C TRP A 296 6.36 16.26 -31.60
N ALA A 297 6.32 16.73 -32.84
CA ALA A 297 6.71 15.92 -34.01
C ALA A 297 8.21 15.53 -33.99
N ASN A 298 9.02 16.15 -33.12
CA ASN A 298 10.44 15.83 -32.97
C ASN A 298 10.72 14.73 -31.95
N LEU A 299 9.72 14.32 -31.15
CA LEU A 299 9.86 13.22 -30.19
C LEU A 299 10.07 11.89 -30.92
N ASP A 300 10.93 11.04 -30.40
CA ASP A 300 11.26 9.76 -31.03
C ASP A 300 10.05 8.82 -31.03
N ALA A 301 9.31 8.76 -29.92
CA ALA A 301 8.05 8.00 -29.85
C ALA A 301 7.03 8.45 -30.92
N VAL A 302 6.94 9.76 -31.20
CA VAL A 302 6.01 10.29 -32.20
C VAL A 302 6.46 9.92 -33.63
N LYS A 303 7.76 10.01 -33.92
CA LYS A 303 8.31 9.65 -35.23
C LYS A 303 8.13 8.15 -35.56
N ASN A 304 8.07 7.33 -34.53
CA ASN A 304 7.99 5.88 -34.65
C ASN A 304 6.59 5.32 -34.36
N ASP A 305 5.56 6.16 -34.25
CA ASP A 305 4.18 5.78 -33.93
C ASP A 305 4.07 5.01 -32.60
N GLN A 306 4.92 5.36 -31.62
CA GLN A 306 5.00 4.72 -30.30
C GLN A 306 4.39 5.59 -29.18
N VAL A 307 3.33 6.34 -29.46
CA VAL A 307 2.53 7.05 -28.46
C VAL A 307 1.27 6.24 -28.20
N ILE A 308 1.26 5.53 -27.10
CA ILE A 308 0.19 4.58 -26.72
C ILE A 308 -0.76 5.24 -25.72
N GLN A 309 -2.05 5.27 -26.05
CA GLN A 309 -3.09 5.72 -25.13
C GLN A 309 -3.43 4.58 -24.17
N VAL A 310 -3.42 4.86 -22.86
CA VAL A 310 -3.71 3.90 -21.81
C VAL A 310 -4.80 4.41 -20.87
N ASN A 311 -5.37 3.52 -20.06
CA ASN A 311 -6.46 3.85 -19.15
C ASN A 311 -5.94 4.53 -17.87
N GLU A 312 -6.46 5.71 -17.56
CA GLU A 312 -6.06 6.50 -16.38
C GLU A 312 -6.31 5.80 -15.06
N VAL A 313 -7.41 5.07 -14.92
CA VAL A 313 -7.73 4.33 -13.69
C VAL A 313 -6.71 3.24 -13.44
N ILE A 314 -6.42 2.44 -14.47
CA ILE A 314 -5.50 1.31 -14.40
C ILE A 314 -4.05 1.77 -14.17
N TRP A 315 -3.63 2.83 -14.88
CA TRP A 315 -2.22 3.25 -14.91
C TRP A 315 -1.86 4.29 -13.83
N ASN A 316 -2.84 4.85 -13.12
CA ASN A 316 -2.57 5.92 -12.17
C ASN A 316 -3.49 5.93 -10.94
N SER A 317 -4.79 6.18 -11.12
CA SER A 317 -5.62 6.67 -10.01
C SER A 317 -6.13 5.59 -9.06
N ALA A 318 -6.21 4.34 -9.48
CA ALA A 318 -6.61 3.24 -8.61
C ALA A 318 -5.45 2.74 -7.73
N GLY A 319 -4.27 2.54 -8.30
CA GLY A 319 -3.03 2.36 -7.56
C GLY A 319 -2.95 1.11 -6.67
N GLY A 320 -3.63 0.00 -7.03
CA GLY A 320 -3.70 -1.22 -6.23
C GLY A 320 -3.17 -2.47 -6.95
N TYR A 321 -3.34 -3.63 -6.31
CA TYR A 321 -2.91 -4.93 -6.81
C TYR A 321 -3.67 -5.36 -8.07
N ILE A 322 -5.01 -5.21 -8.07
CA ILE A 322 -5.85 -5.61 -9.20
C ILE A 322 -5.47 -4.79 -10.41
N THR A 323 -5.36 -3.48 -10.24
CA THR A 323 -4.98 -2.59 -11.35
C THR A 323 -3.51 -2.74 -11.77
N ALA A 324 -2.59 -3.18 -10.90
CA ALA A 324 -1.25 -3.57 -11.30
C ALA A 324 -1.28 -4.77 -12.27
N ASN A 325 -2.11 -5.77 -11.97
CA ASN A 325 -2.31 -6.91 -12.85
C ASN A 325 -3.00 -6.52 -14.18
N MET A 326 -3.99 -5.61 -14.13
CA MET A 326 -4.62 -5.08 -15.35
C MET A 326 -3.62 -4.28 -16.20
N MET A 327 -2.75 -3.47 -15.58
CA MET A 327 -1.68 -2.77 -16.29
C MET A 327 -0.71 -3.72 -16.97
N LEU A 328 -0.37 -4.81 -16.30
CA LEU A 328 0.47 -5.86 -16.90
C LEU A 328 -0.27 -6.57 -18.04
N ASP A 329 -1.59 -6.79 -17.94
CA ASP A 329 -2.42 -7.31 -19.02
C ASP A 329 -2.43 -6.37 -20.24
N ASP A 330 -2.53 -5.06 -20.03
CA ASP A 330 -2.40 -4.06 -21.11
C ASP A 330 -1.04 -4.18 -21.81
N LEU A 331 0.05 -4.39 -21.05
CA LEU A 331 1.39 -4.54 -21.62
C LEU A 331 1.53 -5.84 -22.43
N TYR A 332 0.94 -6.97 -21.96
CA TYR A 332 0.89 -8.19 -22.77
C TYR A 332 0.19 -7.95 -24.11
N GLU A 333 -0.91 -7.20 -24.13
CA GLU A 333 -1.63 -6.86 -25.36
C GLU A 333 -0.84 -5.90 -26.26
N ILE A 334 -0.23 -4.85 -25.68
CA ILE A 334 0.57 -3.86 -26.42
C ILE A 334 1.77 -4.51 -27.13
N PHE A 335 2.39 -5.50 -26.48
CA PHE A 335 3.56 -6.20 -27.03
C PHE A 335 3.22 -7.54 -27.71
N GLU A 336 1.93 -7.84 -27.89
CA GLU A 336 1.43 -9.07 -28.55
C GLU A 336 1.99 -10.35 -27.90
N LEU A 337 2.09 -10.38 -26.57
CA LEU A 337 2.58 -11.53 -25.79
C LEU A 337 1.44 -12.46 -25.38
N GLU A 338 1.78 -13.72 -25.03
CA GLU A 338 0.83 -14.69 -24.50
C GLU A 338 0.60 -14.45 -22.99
N LYS A 339 -0.70 -14.43 -22.56
CA LYS A 339 -1.08 -14.24 -21.13
C LYS A 339 -1.11 -15.56 -20.37
#